data_3c1aea0c8574b09960e54900ad1456b4
#
_entry.id   3c1aea0c8574b09960e54900ad1456b4
#
_cell.length_a   1.000
_cell.length_b   1.000
_cell.length_c   1.000
_cell.angle_alpha   90.00
_cell.angle_beta   90.00
_cell.angle_gamma   90.00
#
_symmetry.space_group_name_H-M   'P 1'
#
loop_
_entity.id
_entity.type
_entity.pdbx_description
1 polymer ?
#
loop_
_entity_poly.entity_id
_entity_poly.type
_entity_poly.pdbx_seq_one_letter_code
_entity_poly.pdbx_strand_id
1 'polypeptide(L)'
;MKDANLTDREEPHMLNVPRTQRGGEIVEPMISTQWFVSIQPLAEAALKAVQDRHIVITPARFEKTYSNWLENIRDWCISRQLWWGHRIPVWYAPDGSIFCAHNEEEAYREAYEKLGEDITLTQDEDVLDTWFSSGLWPFSTLGWPEETDDLKYFYPTTMLETGYDILFFWVARMIMMGIEFTGQVPFKQVYLHGLVRDEQGRKMSKTLGNVIDPLKVMDEYGTDALRFTLLTGSTPGNDMNLSIDRVKANRNFANKIWNASRYVIGKINAIPYNESHNELSLADRWILARLDETCETCTRLIEQHQYGQAGTTAYEFIWGEYADWYIEISKLQLADSSTTETTLRILVDVLDKTLRLLHPFVPFITEEIWQQLKSTCQERFVPENGWPEALIIAPWPSGQASDAPNDVANFNHLTEIIRTIRNARSEHNIANTQKIGATIITSDHYDMISEQQHILVSLAKIESERIEIKSVDDRSMSTDVSLVVSTTQIYLDTNENIDAEAETARIENEIDALENQIERLEKLLDSPFADKAPKDVVEKERQRLTEYRASRDTLAKRLQELQQ
;
A
#
# COMPACT_ATOMS: atom_id res chain seq x y z
N MET A 1 1.08 45.57 45.29
CA MET A 1 1.36 46.62 44.28
C MET A 1 0.36 47.74 44.34
N LYS A 2 -0.96 47.51 44.41
CA LYS A 2 -1.99 48.57 44.59
C LYS A 2 -1.71 49.42 45.83
N ASP A 3 -1.50 48.79 46.97
CA ASP A 3 -1.26 49.47 48.26
C ASP A 3 0.03 50.28 48.29
N ALA A 4 0.94 50.02 47.36
CA ALA A 4 2.22 50.71 47.20
C ALA A 4 2.17 51.77 46.08
N ASN A 5 1.01 52.03 45.47
CA ASN A 5 0.82 52.90 44.29
C ASN A 5 1.73 52.63 43.11
N LEU A 6 2.06 51.33 42.92
CA LEU A 6 2.90 50.84 41.81
C LEU A 6 2.09 50.15 40.69
N THR A 7 0.76 50.28 40.75
CA THR A 7 -0.15 49.71 39.72
C THR A 7 -0.64 50.85 38.86
N ASP A 8 -0.34 50.83 37.56
CA ASP A 8 -0.83 51.79 36.59
C ASP A 8 -2.27 51.48 36.18
N ARG A 9 -2.51 50.21 35.76
CA ARG A 9 -3.85 49.73 35.43
C ARG A 9 -3.93 48.19 35.54
N GLU A 10 -5.14 47.69 35.67
CA GLU A 10 -5.45 46.25 35.60
C GLU A 10 -6.26 45.97 34.35
N GLU A 11 -5.79 45.00 33.54
CA GLU A 11 -6.50 44.55 32.36
C GLU A 11 -6.72 43.04 32.43
N PRO A 12 -7.89 42.54 31.99
CA PRO A 12 -8.08 41.11 31.82
C PRO A 12 -7.09 40.56 30.78
N HIS A 13 -6.32 39.53 31.14
CA HIS A 13 -5.37 38.89 30.27
C HIS A 13 -5.68 37.39 30.14
N MET A 14 -5.83 36.90 28.88
CA MET A 14 -6.02 35.49 28.61
C MET A 14 -4.65 34.81 28.54
N LEU A 15 -4.41 33.91 29.47
CA LEU A 15 -3.16 33.16 29.58
C LEU A 15 -3.45 31.64 29.44
N ASN A 16 -2.70 30.98 28.59
CA ASN A 16 -2.68 29.53 28.55
C ASN A 16 -1.86 29.00 29.73
N VAL A 17 -2.53 28.44 30.72
CA VAL A 17 -1.88 27.87 31.90
C VAL A 17 -1.53 26.41 31.62
N PRO A 18 -0.23 26.00 31.65
CA PRO A 18 0.15 24.59 31.47
C PRO A 18 -0.40 23.74 32.62
N ARG A 19 -0.93 22.57 32.27
CA ARG A 19 -1.47 21.61 33.22
C ARG A 19 -0.82 20.25 33.05
N THR A 20 -0.72 19.49 34.15
CA THR A 20 -0.22 18.11 34.10
C THR A 20 -1.13 17.26 33.22
N GLN A 21 -0.54 16.39 32.42
CA GLN A 21 -1.29 15.55 31.47
C GLN A 21 -2.19 14.52 32.18
N ARG A 22 -1.83 14.07 33.37
CA ARG A 22 -2.55 13.02 34.11
C ARG A 22 -3.51 13.55 35.17
N GLY A 23 -3.08 14.52 35.96
CA GLY A 23 -3.87 15.04 37.08
C GLY A 23 -4.65 16.30 36.76
N GLY A 24 -4.24 17.06 35.72
CA GLY A 24 -4.88 18.33 35.35
C GLY A 24 -4.51 19.50 36.23
N GLU A 25 -3.60 19.33 37.20
CA GLU A 25 -3.09 20.38 38.09
C GLU A 25 -2.27 21.41 37.30
N ILE A 26 -2.21 22.63 37.80
CA ILE A 26 -1.38 23.69 37.23
C ILE A 26 0.10 23.34 37.42
N VAL A 27 0.88 23.45 36.36
CA VAL A 27 2.33 23.26 36.42
C VAL A 27 2.98 24.57 36.87
N GLU A 28 3.68 24.51 38.01
CA GLU A 28 4.49 25.62 38.53
C GLU A 28 5.97 25.32 38.26
N PRO A 29 6.67 26.15 37.45
CA PRO A 29 8.09 25.92 37.18
C PRO A 29 8.94 26.20 38.43
N MET A 30 9.78 25.21 38.79
CA MET A 30 10.76 25.34 39.88
C MET A 30 12.17 25.12 39.32
N ILE A 31 13.13 25.85 39.87
CA ILE A 31 14.56 25.64 39.59
C ILE A 31 15.08 24.57 40.55
N SER A 32 15.64 23.49 40.04
CA SER A 32 16.31 22.43 40.81
C SER A 32 17.56 21.94 40.08
N THR A 33 18.50 21.35 40.83
CA THR A 33 19.68 20.71 40.24
C THR A 33 19.22 19.49 39.44
N GLN A 34 19.72 19.36 38.22
CA GLN A 34 19.36 18.29 37.31
C GLN A 34 20.60 17.75 36.59
N TRP A 35 20.53 16.49 36.16
CA TRP A 35 21.54 15.90 35.29
C TRP A 35 21.26 16.25 33.83
N PHE A 36 22.32 16.71 33.14
CA PHE A 36 22.25 17.05 31.71
C PHE A 36 23.34 16.32 30.93
N VAL A 37 23.01 15.91 29.72
CA VAL A 37 23.98 15.50 28.71
C VAL A 37 24.31 16.72 27.84
N SER A 38 25.61 17.04 27.71
CA SER A 38 26.08 18.01 26.71
C SER A 38 25.89 17.41 25.32
N ILE A 39 24.80 17.80 24.64
CA ILE A 39 24.27 17.05 23.51
C ILE A 39 24.91 17.42 22.16
N GLN A 40 25.51 18.62 22.07
CA GLN A 40 26.00 19.16 20.79
C GLN A 40 26.98 18.23 20.04
N PRO A 41 28.03 17.66 20.67
CA PRO A 41 28.95 16.76 19.95
C PRO A 41 28.29 15.50 19.41
N LEU A 42 27.33 14.95 20.17
CA LEU A 42 26.55 13.77 19.79
C LEU A 42 25.62 14.08 18.62
N ALA A 43 25.00 15.25 18.64
CA ALA A 43 24.09 15.71 17.59
C ALA A 43 24.84 15.95 16.27
N GLU A 44 26.05 16.53 16.31
CA GLU A 44 26.89 16.73 15.12
C GLU A 44 27.27 15.41 14.45
N ALA A 45 27.65 14.40 15.23
CA ALA A 45 27.95 13.06 14.71
C ALA A 45 26.70 12.40 14.07
N ALA A 46 25.55 12.52 14.73
CA ALA A 46 24.28 11.99 14.23
C ALA A 46 23.79 12.70 12.96
N LEU A 47 23.94 14.03 12.89
CA LEU A 47 23.62 14.83 11.72
C LEU A 47 24.49 14.42 10.51
N LYS A 48 25.79 14.29 10.74
CA LYS A 48 26.74 13.87 9.72
C LYS A 48 26.44 12.47 9.17
N ALA A 49 26.03 11.53 10.02
CA ALA A 49 25.70 10.17 9.60
C ALA A 49 24.54 10.13 8.57
N VAL A 50 23.57 11.05 8.66
CA VAL A 50 22.48 11.16 7.67
C VAL A 50 22.94 11.95 6.43
N GLN A 51 23.71 13.02 6.60
CA GLN A 51 24.23 13.81 5.48
C GLN A 51 25.15 12.98 4.59
N ASP A 52 26.02 12.15 5.18
CA ASP A 52 26.95 11.26 4.47
C ASP A 52 26.26 9.96 3.96
N ARG A 53 24.95 9.85 4.11
CA ARG A 53 24.16 8.67 3.68
C ARG A 53 24.55 7.35 4.33
N HIS A 54 25.18 7.38 5.50
CA HIS A 54 25.35 6.18 6.33
C HIS A 54 24.02 5.70 6.90
N ILE A 55 23.08 6.65 7.11
CA ILE A 55 21.69 6.38 7.48
C ILE A 55 20.78 7.08 6.48
N VAL A 56 19.78 6.37 5.96
CA VAL A 56 18.75 6.89 5.07
C VAL A 56 17.42 6.95 5.81
N ILE A 57 16.73 8.10 5.79
CA ILE A 57 15.40 8.27 6.41
C ILE A 57 14.32 8.22 5.32
N THR A 58 13.40 7.30 5.45
CA THR A 58 12.25 7.13 4.57
C THR A 58 10.95 7.50 5.31
N PRO A 59 10.13 8.42 4.78
CA PRO A 59 10.29 9.17 3.54
C PRO A 59 11.25 10.37 3.71
N ALA A 60 11.94 10.73 2.63
CA ALA A 60 13.01 11.71 2.62
C ALA A 60 12.64 13.10 3.16
N ARG A 61 11.32 13.47 3.16
CA ARG A 61 10.88 14.74 3.75
C ARG A 61 11.23 14.90 5.23
N PHE A 62 11.39 13.81 5.95
CA PHE A 62 11.78 13.84 7.37
C PHE A 62 13.28 14.07 7.59
N GLU A 63 14.13 13.91 6.59
CA GLU A 63 15.56 14.25 6.69
C GLU A 63 15.74 15.75 7.03
N LYS A 64 14.98 16.62 6.37
CA LYS A 64 15.00 18.07 6.69
C LYS A 64 14.52 18.36 8.11
N THR A 65 13.46 17.68 8.54
CA THR A 65 12.91 17.84 9.88
C THR A 65 13.90 17.35 10.94
N TYR A 66 14.56 16.22 10.70
CA TYR A 66 15.62 15.67 11.54
C TYR A 66 16.82 16.61 11.65
N SER A 67 17.33 17.11 10.52
CA SER A 67 18.47 18.03 10.46
C SER A 67 18.19 19.32 11.22
N ASN A 68 17.06 19.98 10.93
CA ASN A 68 16.68 21.20 11.63
C ASN A 68 16.59 21.03 13.15
N TRP A 69 16.10 19.88 13.61
CA TRP A 69 16.00 19.61 15.05
C TRP A 69 17.38 19.45 15.69
N LEU A 70 18.31 18.70 15.05
CA LEU A 70 19.67 18.49 15.57
C LEU A 70 20.51 19.77 15.54
N GLU A 71 20.37 20.62 14.53
CA GLU A 71 21.05 21.90 14.42
C GLU A 71 20.67 22.88 15.53
N ASN A 72 19.45 22.74 16.10
CA ASN A 72 18.91 23.61 17.13
C ASN A 72 18.72 22.89 18.47
N ILE A 73 19.34 21.74 18.65
CA ILE A 73 19.16 20.93 19.86
C ILE A 73 19.77 21.61 21.09
N ARG A 74 19.14 21.45 22.23
CA ARG A 74 19.61 21.92 23.51
C ARG A 74 20.03 20.75 24.37
N ASP A 75 20.91 21.02 25.37
CA ASP A 75 21.34 20.01 26.31
C ASP A 75 20.18 19.23 26.89
N TRP A 76 20.36 17.94 26.98
CA TRP A 76 19.30 17.02 27.35
C TRP A 76 19.29 16.76 28.85
N CYS A 77 18.25 17.26 29.53
CA CYS A 77 18.00 16.88 30.91
C CYS A 77 17.59 15.41 30.99
N ILE A 78 18.37 14.59 31.70
CA ILE A 78 18.15 13.14 31.78
C ILE A 78 17.61 12.68 33.13
N SER A 79 17.53 13.55 34.14
CA SER A 79 16.96 13.21 35.45
C SER A 79 15.45 13.44 35.48
N ARG A 80 14.73 12.58 36.19
CA ARG A 80 13.28 12.63 36.39
C ARG A 80 12.95 12.34 37.82
N GLN A 81 12.07 13.15 38.42
CA GLN A 81 11.54 13.00 39.77
C GLN A 81 10.35 12.03 39.76
N LEU A 82 10.62 10.76 39.48
CA LEU A 82 9.63 9.69 39.40
C LEU A 82 9.96 8.57 40.40
N TRP A 83 8.95 7.88 40.89
CA TRP A 83 9.12 6.74 41.79
C TRP A 83 9.52 5.44 41.08
N TRP A 84 9.27 5.34 39.79
CA TRP A 84 9.56 4.17 38.98
C TRP A 84 10.46 4.51 37.80
N GLY A 85 11.56 3.79 37.67
CA GLY A 85 12.52 3.94 36.58
C GLY A 85 13.90 3.42 36.97
N HIS A 86 14.87 3.62 36.07
CA HIS A 86 16.27 3.31 36.34
C HIS A 86 16.88 4.41 37.18
N ARG A 87 17.16 4.14 38.44
CA ARG A 87 17.75 5.10 39.35
C ARG A 87 19.13 5.55 38.86
N ILE A 88 19.41 6.85 38.96
CA ILE A 88 20.69 7.40 38.53
C ILE A 88 21.82 6.76 39.33
N PRO A 89 22.84 6.16 38.66
CA PRO A 89 23.90 5.39 39.32
C PRO A 89 25.01 6.32 39.84
N VAL A 90 24.61 7.31 40.64
CA VAL A 90 25.51 8.34 41.19
C VAL A 90 25.33 8.41 42.70
N TRP A 91 26.44 8.50 43.41
CA TRP A 91 26.50 8.65 44.87
C TRP A 91 27.24 9.91 45.24
N TYR A 92 26.74 10.60 46.24
CA TYR A 92 27.28 11.84 46.75
C TYR A 92 27.92 11.65 48.10
N ALA A 93 29.14 12.15 48.26
CA ALA A 93 29.80 12.27 49.54
C ALA A 93 29.43 13.60 50.27
N PRO A 94 29.59 13.69 51.59
CA PRO A 94 29.29 14.92 52.34
C PRO A 94 30.12 16.14 51.95
N ASP A 95 31.29 15.95 51.37
CA ASP A 95 32.15 17.02 50.83
C ASP A 95 31.75 17.52 49.42
N GLY A 96 30.70 16.92 48.85
CA GLY A 96 30.23 17.24 47.50
C GLY A 96 30.91 16.45 46.40
N SER A 97 31.79 15.49 46.71
CA SER A 97 32.37 14.57 45.72
C SER A 97 31.32 13.66 45.15
N ILE A 98 31.42 13.38 43.85
CA ILE A 98 30.48 12.59 43.05
C ILE A 98 31.18 11.30 42.60
N PHE A 99 30.49 10.16 42.75
CA PHE A 99 30.94 8.83 42.33
C PHE A 99 29.88 8.20 41.46
N CYS A 100 30.27 7.73 40.26
CA CYS A 100 29.38 7.03 39.33
C CYS A 100 29.83 5.58 39.26
N ALA A 101 29.00 4.65 39.72
CA ALA A 101 29.37 3.24 39.85
C ALA A 101 28.21 2.31 39.48
N HIS A 102 28.50 1.03 39.28
CA HIS A 102 27.47 0.04 38.98
C HIS A 102 26.58 -0.29 40.18
N ASN A 103 27.16 -0.18 41.38
CA ASN A 103 26.47 -0.48 42.65
C ASN A 103 27.10 0.30 43.82
N GLU A 104 26.43 0.23 44.95
CA GLU A 104 26.82 0.95 46.16
C GLU A 104 28.19 0.52 46.67
N GLU A 105 28.53 -0.78 46.60
CA GLU A 105 29.83 -1.32 47.08
C GLU A 105 31.00 -0.77 46.24
N GLU A 106 30.82 -0.64 44.96
CA GLU A 106 31.80 -0.04 44.04
C GLU A 106 31.96 1.45 44.31
N ALA A 107 30.85 2.15 44.51
CA ALA A 107 30.86 3.57 44.86
C ALA A 107 31.62 3.84 46.17
N TYR A 108 31.40 3.02 47.20
CA TYR A 108 32.14 3.08 48.47
C TYR A 108 33.63 2.81 48.29
N ARG A 109 34.00 1.81 47.48
CA ARG A 109 35.40 1.50 47.22
C ARG A 109 36.12 2.68 46.55
N GLU A 110 35.51 3.28 45.50
CA GLU A 110 36.03 4.46 44.80
C GLU A 110 36.15 5.67 45.75
N ALA A 111 35.14 5.88 46.59
CA ALA A 111 35.16 6.95 47.57
C ALA A 111 36.28 6.76 48.59
N TYR A 112 36.49 5.54 49.12
CA TYR A 112 37.55 5.23 50.04
C TYR A 112 38.94 5.44 49.42
N GLU A 113 39.14 4.98 48.17
CA GLU A 113 40.40 5.17 47.43
C GLU A 113 40.72 6.66 47.23
N LYS A 114 39.68 7.49 46.94
CA LYS A 114 39.86 8.91 46.65
C LYS A 114 40.00 9.78 47.91
N LEU A 115 39.25 9.50 48.95
CA LEU A 115 39.13 10.34 50.13
C LEU A 115 39.89 9.81 51.34
N GLY A 116 40.26 8.53 51.33
CA GLY A 116 41.12 7.90 52.35
C GLY A 116 40.42 7.63 53.68
N GLU A 117 39.11 7.68 53.77
CA GLU A 117 38.32 7.44 54.98
C GLU A 117 36.96 6.82 54.68
N ASP A 118 36.34 6.16 55.69
CA ASP A 118 34.98 5.65 55.61
C ASP A 118 33.97 6.79 55.68
N ILE A 119 33.23 6.99 54.61
CA ILE A 119 32.23 8.03 54.49
C ILE A 119 30.88 7.44 54.13
N THR A 120 29.81 8.11 54.57
CA THR A 120 28.46 7.76 54.16
C THR A 120 28.17 8.37 52.81
N LEU A 121 27.82 7.53 51.83
CA LEU A 121 27.40 7.94 50.53
C LEU A 121 25.86 7.98 50.43
N THR A 122 25.33 8.93 49.69
CA THR A 122 23.90 9.01 49.41
C THR A 122 23.70 8.91 47.91
N GLN A 123 22.94 7.89 47.47
CA GLN A 123 22.62 7.73 46.05
C GLN A 123 21.62 8.80 45.63
N ASP A 124 21.74 9.26 44.38
CA ASP A 124 20.78 10.17 43.72
C ASP A 124 19.34 9.61 43.84
N GLU A 125 18.38 10.47 44.17
CA GLU A 125 16.97 10.08 44.35
C GLU A 125 16.23 9.99 43.02
N ASP A 126 16.73 10.66 41.98
CA ASP A 126 16.12 10.73 40.68
C ASP A 126 16.34 9.45 39.87
N VAL A 127 15.50 9.27 38.86
CA VAL A 127 15.62 8.21 37.86
C VAL A 127 15.99 8.80 36.50
N LEU A 128 16.56 7.98 35.63
CA LEU A 128 16.88 8.36 34.25
C LEU A 128 15.61 8.56 33.42
N ASP A 129 15.65 9.50 32.50
CA ASP A 129 14.66 9.64 31.42
C ASP A 129 14.49 8.31 30.69
N THR A 130 13.25 7.89 30.44
CA THR A 130 12.92 6.67 29.70
C THR A 130 13.66 6.59 28.35
N TRP A 131 13.82 7.73 27.68
CA TRP A 131 14.52 7.81 26.40
C TRP A 131 16.03 7.57 26.51
N PHE A 132 16.61 7.70 27.70
CA PHE A 132 18.02 7.37 27.91
C PHE A 132 18.24 5.84 27.79
N SER A 133 17.50 5.05 28.53
CA SER A 133 17.57 3.58 28.42
C SER A 133 17.06 3.07 27.08
N SER A 134 16.01 3.67 26.52
CA SER A 134 15.50 3.32 25.20
C SER A 134 16.49 3.61 24.06
N GLY A 135 17.34 4.63 24.22
CA GLY A 135 18.38 4.96 23.25
C GLY A 135 19.49 3.92 23.14
N LEU A 136 19.66 3.08 24.17
CA LEU A 136 20.63 1.98 24.19
C LEU A 136 20.12 0.73 23.45
N TRP A 137 18.83 0.66 23.16
CA TRP A 137 18.16 -0.56 22.69
C TRP A 137 18.84 -1.26 21.49
N PRO A 138 19.34 -0.58 20.43
CA PRO A 138 19.88 -1.27 19.26
C PRO A 138 21.09 -2.16 19.55
N PHE A 139 21.84 -1.90 20.62
CA PHE A 139 23.05 -2.62 20.97
C PHE A 139 23.00 -3.28 22.35
N SER A 140 22.27 -2.73 23.31
CA SER A 140 22.15 -3.32 24.66
C SER A 140 21.42 -4.66 24.64
N THR A 141 20.40 -4.82 23.78
CA THR A 141 19.66 -6.09 23.62
C THR A 141 20.48 -7.18 22.93
N LEU A 142 21.60 -6.83 22.32
CA LEU A 142 22.52 -7.75 21.67
C LEU A 142 23.73 -8.09 22.56
N GLY A 143 23.71 -7.64 23.84
CA GLY A 143 24.70 -7.99 24.86
C GLY A 143 25.78 -6.95 25.10
N TRP A 144 25.75 -5.77 24.45
CA TRP A 144 26.68 -4.69 24.78
C TRP A 144 26.59 -4.34 26.28
N PRO A 145 27.75 -4.08 26.99
CA PRO A 145 29.08 -3.76 26.45
C PRO A 145 29.96 -4.97 26.09
N GLU A 146 29.49 -6.19 26.24
CA GLU A 146 30.25 -7.38 25.87
C GLU A 146 30.23 -7.60 24.36
N GLU A 147 31.35 -8.10 23.81
CA GLU A 147 31.47 -8.45 22.41
C GLU A 147 30.84 -9.82 22.10
N THR A 148 29.52 -9.90 22.12
CA THR A 148 28.78 -11.13 21.84
C THR A 148 28.74 -11.45 20.33
N ASP A 149 28.44 -12.70 19.97
CA ASP A 149 28.27 -13.12 18.59
C ASP A 149 27.04 -12.45 17.97
N ASP A 150 25.97 -12.22 18.74
CA ASP A 150 24.77 -11.53 18.30
C ASP A 150 25.07 -10.06 17.96
N LEU A 151 25.84 -9.36 18.80
CA LEU A 151 26.25 -7.99 18.52
C LEU A 151 27.08 -7.91 17.23
N LYS A 152 28.02 -8.83 17.03
CA LYS A 152 28.86 -8.87 15.81
C LYS A 152 28.07 -9.15 14.54
N TYR A 153 26.99 -9.96 14.63
CA TYR A 153 26.20 -10.39 13.48
C TYR A 153 25.08 -9.41 13.15
N PHE A 154 24.33 -8.94 14.15
CA PHE A 154 23.10 -8.15 13.94
C PHE A 154 23.32 -6.63 14.01
N TYR A 155 24.44 -6.14 14.53
CA TYR A 155 24.73 -4.71 14.63
C TYR A 155 25.79 -4.27 13.60
N PRO A 156 25.59 -3.19 12.84
CA PRO A 156 24.38 -2.37 12.69
C PRO A 156 23.21 -3.13 12.07
N THR A 157 21.99 -2.86 12.53
CA THR A 157 20.78 -3.46 11.93
C THR A 157 20.50 -2.89 10.55
N THR A 158 19.75 -3.62 9.71
CA THR A 158 19.43 -3.18 8.35
C THR A 158 18.46 -2.01 8.38
N MET A 159 17.36 -2.14 9.13
CA MET A 159 16.28 -1.15 9.16
C MET A 159 15.70 -1.03 10.57
N LEU A 160 15.44 0.21 10.99
CA LEU A 160 14.57 0.55 12.10
C LEU A 160 13.24 1.06 11.54
N GLU A 161 12.14 0.46 11.97
CA GLU A 161 10.79 0.89 11.62
C GLU A 161 10.10 1.43 12.87
N THR A 162 9.52 2.65 12.78
CA THR A 162 8.79 3.27 13.89
C THR A 162 7.87 4.40 13.42
N GLY A 163 6.99 4.89 14.32
CA GLY A 163 6.17 6.07 14.07
C GLY A 163 7.00 7.34 13.94
N TYR A 164 6.59 8.23 13.04
CA TYR A 164 7.29 9.51 12.84
C TYR A 164 7.29 10.40 14.10
N ASP A 165 6.34 10.22 15.00
CA ASP A 165 6.16 11.04 16.20
C ASP A 165 7.27 10.86 17.24
N ILE A 166 8.04 9.79 17.17
CA ILE A 166 9.20 9.53 18.04
C ILE A 166 10.55 9.62 17.32
N LEU A 167 10.60 10.26 16.15
CA LEU A 167 11.83 10.51 15.42
C LEU A 167 12.89 11.21 16.29
N PHE A 168 12.50 12.22 17.07
CA PHE A 168 13.42 12.97 17.90
C PHE A 168 13.72 12.28 19.23
N PHE A 169 12.67 11.78 19.88
CA PHE A 169 12.82 11.25 21.24
C PHE A 169 13.50 9.87 21.26
N TRP A 170 13.36 9.11 20.21
CA TRP A 170 13.92 7.77 20.15
C TRP A 170 14.96 7.58 19.05
N VAL A 171 14.61 7.82 17.79
CA VAL A 171 15.50 7.53 16.66
C VAL A 171 16.78 8.35 16.72
N ALA A 172 16.67 9.68 16.87
CA ALA A 172 17.85 10.54 16.95
C ALA A 172 18.75 10.19 18.14
N ARG A 173 18.15 9.82 19.28
CA ARG A 173 18.91 9.41 20.47
C ARG A 173 19.58 8.06 20.30
N MET A 174 18.94 7.08 19.66
CA MET A 174 19.61 5.84 19.30
C MET A 174 20.80 6.07 18.36
N ILE A 175 20.69 6.97 17.41
CA ILE A 175 21.79 7.31 16.48
C ILE A 175 22.94 7.95 17.27
N MET A 176 22.66 8.95 18.11
CA MET A 176 23.66 9.63 18.94
C MET A 176 24.39 8.64 19.85
N MET A 177 23.63 7.86 20.61
CA MET A 177 24.20 6.91 21.59
C MET A 177 24.90 5.72 20.90
N GLY A 178 24.35 5.24 19.78
CA GLY A 178 24.97 4.18 19.00
C GLY A 178 26.35 4.58 18.49
N ILE A 179 26.48 5.77 17.91
CA ILE A 179 27.77 6.27 17.41
C ILE A 179 28.74 6.49 18.58
N GLU A 180 28.28 7.08 19.69
CA GLU A 180 29.12 7.37 20.87
C GLU A 180 29.67 6.11 21.52
N PHE A 181 28.81 5.12 21.76
CA PHE A 181 29.20 3.94 22.55
C PHE A 181 29.82 2.81 21.74
N THR A 182 29.50 2.72 20.42
CA THR A 182 30.01 1.62 19.58
C THR A 182 30.93 2.08 18.45
N GLY A 183 31.01 3.38 18.17
CA GLY A 183 31.74 3.93 17.04
C GLY A 183 31.05 3.69 15.68
N GLN A 184 29.86 3.14 15.66
CA GLN A 184 29.12 2.78 14.44
C GLN A 184 27.67 3.30 14.49
N VAL A 185 27.08 3.53 13.29
CA VAL A 185 25.65 3.82 13.20
C VAL A 185 24.83 2.61 13.66
N PRO A 186 23.72 2.79 14.39
CA PRO A 186 22.94 1.67 14.92
C PRO A 186 22.14 0.91 13.87
N PHE A 187 21.79 1.56 12.77
CA PHE A 187 21.02 1.00 11.65
C PHE A 187 21.31 1.79 10.37
N LYS A 188 21.12 1.14 9.22
CA LYS A 188 21.40 1.73 7.90
C LYS A 188 20.21 2.53 7.36
N GLN A 189 19.01 2.17 7.74
CA GLN A 189 17.78 2.77 7.27
C GLN A 189 16.79 3.00 8.42
N VAL A 190 16.07 4.12 8.34
CA VAL A 190 14.92 4.44 9.20
C VAL A 190 13.68 4.54 8.34
N TYR A 191 12.71 3.66 8.57
CA TYR A 191 11.40 3.74 7.94
C TYR A 191 10.39 4.32 8.94
N LEU A 192 9.79 5.45 8.57
CA LEU A 192 8.82 6.14 9.42
C LEU A 192 7.41 5.88 8.89
N HIS A 193 6.58 5.24 9.70
CA HIS A 193 5.15 5.09 9.43
C HIS A 193 4.32 6.19 10.09
N GLY A 194 3.09 6.36 9.63
CA GLY A 194 2.09 7.25 10.25
C GLY A 194 1.38 6.59 11.43
N LEU A 195 0.58 7.36 12.13
CA LEU A 195 -0.26 6.87 13.23
C LEU A 195 -1.61 6.36 12.71
N VAL A 196 -2.11 5.30 13.34
CA VAL A 196 -3.48 4.83 13.11
C VAL A 196 -4.43 5.69 13.95
N ARG A 197 -5.40 6.31 13.29
CA ARG A 197 -6.42 7.18 13.87
C ARG A 197 -7.80 6.54 13.77
N ASP A 198 -8.75 7.04 14.54
CA ASP A 198 -10.15 6.64 14.40
C ASP A 198 -10.74 7.14 13.06
N GLU A 199 -11.97 6.74 12.73
CA GLU A 199 -12.64 7.13 11.48
C GLU A 199 -12.78 8.64 11.30
N GLN A 200 -12.81 9.40 12.39
CA GLN A 200 -12.88 10.86 12.39
C GLN A 200 -11.50 11.53 12.36
N GLY A 201 -10.41 10.75 12.21
CA GLY A 201 -9.05 11.27 12.15
C GLY A 201 -8.46 11.67 13.51
N ARG A 202 -9.09 11.32 14.64
CA ARG A 202 -8.59 11.64 15.98
C ARG A 202 -7.59 10.59 16.45
N LYS A 203 -6.58 11.02 17.20
CA LYS A 203 -5.63 10.09 17.84
C LYS A 203 -6.39 9.18 18.80
N MET A 204 -6.18 7.88 18.70
CA MET A 204 -6.77 6.91 19.61
C MET A 204 -6.18 7.04 21.01
N SER A 205 -7.03 7.11 22.02
CA SER A 205 -6.60 7.10 23.42
C SER A 205 -7.64 6.42 24.31
N LYS A 206 -7.16 5.80 25.39
CA LYS A 206 -8.04 5.19 26.40
C LYS A 206 -8.98 6.21 27.03
N THR A 207 -8.52 7.45 27.19
CA THR A 207 -9.28 8.55 27.78
C THR A 207 -10.47 8.97 26.92
N LEU A 208 -10.31 8.91 25.59
CA LEU A 208 -11.39 9.23 24.63
C LEU A 208 -12.31 8.04 24.36
N GLY A 209 -11.96 6.85 24.80
CA GLY A 209 -12.75 5.64 24.57
C GLY A 209 -12.84 5.22 23.09
N ASN A 210 -11.99 5.75 22.22
CA ASN A 210 -11.99 5.51 20.78
C ASN A 210 -10.93 4.50 20.32
N VAL A 211 -10.37 3.74 21.25
CA VAL A 211 -9.37 2.70 20.94
C VAL A 211 -10.07 1.51 20.30
N ILE A 212 -9.63 1.13 19.13
CA ILE A 212 -10.04 -0.09 18.45
C ILE A 212 -9.11 -1.22 18.91
N ASP A 213 -9.69 -2.23 19.54
CA ASP A 213 -8.96 -3.42 19.99
C ASP A 213 -8.68 -4.34 18.78
N PRO A 214 -7.41 -4.51 18.37
CA PRO A 214 -7.08 -5.33 17.21
C PRO A 214 -7.46 -6.80 17.40
N LEU A 215 -7.43 -7.33 18.63
CA LEU A 215 -7.80 -8.73 18.88
C LEU A 215 -9.27 -8.98 18.56
N LYS A 216 -10.16 -8.07 19.01
CA LYS A 216 -11.59 -8.18 18.68
C LYS A 216 -11.86 -8.06 17.18
N VAL A 217 -11.12 -7.19 16.49
CA VAL A 217 -11.25 -7.03 15.03
C VAL A 217 -10.79 -8.31 14.33
N MET A 218 -9.69 -8.91 14.79
CA MET A 218 -9.20 -10.18 14.24
C MET A 218 -10.19 -11.34 14.47
N ASP A 219 -10.80 -11.42 15.65
CA ASP A 219 -11.80 -12.45 15.98
C ASP A 219 -13.05 -12.33 15.09
N GLU A 220 -13.48 -11.10 14.77
CA GLU A 220 -14.72 -10.85 14.00
C GLU A 220 -14.51 -10.91 12.48
N TYR A 221 -13.38 -10.39 11.98
CA TYR A 221 -13.14 -10.21 10.54
C TYR A 221 -11.99 -11.03 9.99
N GLY A 222 -11.18 -11.64 10.84
CA GLY A 222 -9.97 -12.37 10.47
C GLY A 222 -8.70 -11.50 10.46
N THR A 223 -7.58 -12.12 10.80
CA THR A 223 -6.27 -11.46 10.91
C THR A 223 -5.82 -10.87 9.57
N ASP A 224 -6.00 -11.59 8.46
CA ASP A 224 -5.61 -11.13 7.13
C ASP A 224 -6.36 -9.88 6.68
N ALA A 225 -7.65 -9.76 7.03
CA ALA A 225 -8.44 -8.58 6.72
C ALA A 225 -7.91 -7.33 7.42
N LEU A 226 -7.55 -7.44 8.70
CA LEU A 226 -6.94 -6.34 9.45
C LEU A 226 -5.56 -6.00 8.92
N ARG A 227 -4.69 -6.99 8.70
CA ARG A 227 -3.34 -6.81 8.14
C ARG A 227 -3.38 -6.08 6.81
N PHE A 228 -4.21 -6.57 5.88
CA PHE A 228 -4.37 -5.97 4.57
C PHE A 228 -4.90 -4.54 4.65
N THR A 229 -5.84 -4.26 5.55
CA THR A 229 -6.37 -2.91 5.78
C THR A 229 -5.27 -1.94 6.25
N LEU A 230 -4.46 -2.35 7.22
CA LEU A 230 -3.39 -1.52 7.76
C LEU A 230 -2.30 -1.27 6.73
N LEU A 231 -1.86 -2.31 6.01
CA LEU A 231 -0.79 -2.21 5.03
C LEU A 231 -1.20 -1.39 3.80
N THR A 232 -2.37 -1.67 3.21
CA THR A 232 -2.84 -0.95 2.01
C THR A 232 -3.41 0.44 2.30
N GLY A 233 -3.75 0.72 3.55
CA GLY A 233 -4.18 2.04 4.00
C GLY A 233 -3.04 2.99 4.31
N SER A 234 -1.82 2.49 4.46
CA SER A 234 -0.67 3.26 4.87
C SER A 234 0.16 3.75 3.68
N THR A 235 0.70 4.97 3.82
CA THR A 235 1.78 5.50 3.00
C THR A 235 2.90 5.99 3.92
N PRO A 236 4.18 5.93 3.51
CA PRO A 236 5.28 6.29 4.40
C PRO A 236 5.09 7.67 5.05
N GLY A 237 5.12 7.71 6.38
CA GLY A 237 5.03 8.92 7.19
C GLY A 237 3.68 9.64 7.22
N ASN A 238 2.62 9.06 6.69
CA ASN A 238 1.27 9.64 6.74
C ASN A 238 0.36 8.84 7.68
N ASP A 239 -0.44 9.55 8.46
CA ASP A 239 -1.48 8.94 9.29
C ASP A 239 -2.56 8.29 8.43
N MET A 240 -3.17 7.23 8.96
CA MET A 240 -4.30 6.59 8.33
C MET A 240 -5.51 6.52 9.28
N ASN A 241 -6.70 6.69 8.73
CA ASN A 241 -7.93 6.48 9.47
C ASN A 241 -8.36 5.01 9.32
N LEU A 242 -8.52 4.32 10.46
CA LEU A 242 -8.98 2.94 10.46
C LEU A 242 -10.51 2.91 10.47
N SER A 243 -11.11 2.36 9.41
CA SER A 243 -12.54 2.12 9.28
C SER A 243 -12.84 0.63 9.35
N ILE A 244 -13.82 0.25 10.15
CA ILE A 244 -14.30 -1.13 10.24
C ILE A 244 -14.95 -1.59 8.93
N ASP A 245 -15.60 -0.70 8.18
CA ASP A 245 -16.15 -1.04 6.87
C ASP A 245 -15.08 -1.39 5.84
N ARG A 246 -13.90 -0.75 5.92
CA ARG A 246 -12.75 -1.14 5.11
C ARG A 246 -12.20 -2.52 5.50
N VAL A 247 -12.19 -2.85 6.79
CA VAL A 247 -11.81 -4.21 7.24
C VAL A 247 -12.81 -5.26 6.71
N LYS A 248 -14.11 -4.96 6.74
CA LYS A 248 -15.15 -5.84 6.15
C LYS A 248 -14.94 -6.04 4.65
N ALA A 249 -14.64 -4.96 3.90
CA ALA A 249 -14.34 -5.05 2.48
C ALA A 249 -13.13 -5.96 2.21
N ASN A 250 -12.09 -5.86 3.01
CA ASN A 250 -10.89 -6.69 2.89
C ASN A 250 -11.12 -8.15 3.31
N ARG A 251 -12.04 -8.42 4.25
CA ARG A 251 -12.52 -9.79 4.51
C ARG A 251 -13.23 -10.36 3.26
N ASN A 252 -14.04 -9.57 2.58
CA ASN A 252 -14.70 -10.00 1.35
C ASN A 252 -13.68 -10.26 0.22
N PHE A 253 -12.59 -9.52 0.20
CA PHE A 253 -11.46 -9.81 -0.69
C PHE A 253 -10.82 -11.17 -0.39
N ALA A 254 -10.53 -11.48 0.86
CA ALA A 254 -10.05 -12.80 1.25
C ALA A 254 -11.00 -13.92 0.81
N ASN A 255 -12.31 -13.73 0.99
CA ASN A 255 -13.32 -14.67 0.49
C ASN A 255 -13.31 -14.81 -1.04
N LYS A 256 -13.04 -13.74 -1.78
CA LYS A 256 -12.94 -13.81 -3.25
C LYS A 256 -11.72 -14.62 -3.70
N ILE A 257 -10.56 -14.41 -3.05
CA ILE A 257 -9.36 -15.21 -3.29
C ILE A 257 -9.67 -16.70 -3.05
N TRP A 258 -10.27 -17.01 -1.92
CA TRP A 258 -10.66 -18.38 -1.58
C TRP A 258 -11.57 -19.01 -2.64
N ASN A 259 -12.60 -18.31 -3.07
CA ASN A 259 -13.54 -18.83 -4.07
C ASN A 259 -12.90 -19.01 -5.45
N ALA A 260 -12.05 -18.07 -5.89
CA ALA A 260 -11.29 -18.19 -7.12
C ALA A 260 -10.35 -19.41 -7.09
N SER A 261 -9.62 -19.57 -6.00
CA SER A 261 -8.71 -20.70 -5.80
C SER A 261 -9.45 -22.04 -5.73
N ARG A 262 -10.58 -22.09 -5.03
CA ARG A 262 -11.44 -23.30 -4.98
C ARG A 262 -11.94 -23.70 -6.36
N TYR A 263 -12.26 -22.73 -7.22
CA TYR A 263 -12.62 -23.03 -8.62
C TYR A 263 -11.47 -23.70 -9.36
N VAL A 264 -10.26 -23.15 -9.29
CA VAL A 264 -9.07 -23.69 -9.98
C VAL A 264 -8.75 -25.10 -9.47
N ILE A 265 -8.63 -25.28 -8.16
CA ILE A 265 -8.35 -26.57 -7.50
C ILE A 265 -9.42 -27.61 -7.88
N GLY A 266 -10.70 -27.20 -7.89
CA GLY A 266 -11.80 -28.06 -8.29
C GLY A 266 -11.71 -28.50 -9.77
N LYS A 267 -11.23 -27.62 -10.66
CA LYS A 267 -11.04 -27.97 -12.08
C LYS A 267 -9.88 -28.91 -12.31
N ILE A 268 -8.76 -28.75 -11.60
CA ILE A 268 -7.62 -29.67 -11.66
C ILE A 268 -8.07 -31.08 -11.26
N ASN A 269 -8.85 -31.24 -10.20
CA ASN A 269 -9.33 -32.51 -9.71
C ASN A 269 -10.38 -33.17 -10.65
N ALA A 270 -11.21 -32.35 -11.30
CA ALA A 270 -12.33 -32.86 -12.11
C ALA A 270 -11.92 -33.20 -13.54
N ILE A 271 -10.85 -32.65 -14.08
CA ILE A 271 -10.44 -32.81 -15.47
C ILE A 271 -9.23 -33.72 -15.56
N PRO A 272 -9.37 -34.89 -16.25
CA PRO A 272 -8.27 -35.78 -16.46
C PRO A 272 -7.13 -35.13 -17.26
N TYR A 273 -5.91 -35.65 -17.08
CA TYR A 273 -4.75 -35.21 -17.86
C TYR A 273 -4.95 -35.48 -19.36
N ASN A 274 -4.57 -34.49 -20.18
CA ASN A 274 -4.57 -34.59 -21.64
C ASN A 274 -3.24 -34.05 -22.18
N GLU A 275 -2.57 -34.78 -23.03
CA GLU A 275 -1.28 -34.39 -23.63
C GLU A 275 -1.39 -33.27 -24.68
N SER A 276 -2.60 -32.76 -24.97
CA SER A 276 -2.76 -31.70 -25.96
C SER A 276 -2.13 -30.37 -25.48
N HIS A 277 -1.20 -29.87 -26.27
CA HIS A 277 -0.61 -28.53 -26.09
C HIS A 277 -0.98 -27.67 -27.28
N ASN A 278 -1.86 -26.72 -27.07
CA ASN A 278 -2.22 -25.73 -28.07
C ASN A 278 -1.45 -24.43 -27.88
N GLU A 279 -1.39 -23.65 -28.95
CA GLU A 279 -0.90 -22.27 -28.88
C GLU A 279 -1.72 -21.45 -27.87
N LEU A 280 -1.06 -20.47 -27.24
CA LEU A 280 -1.70 -19.58 -26.28
C LEU A 280 -2.75 -18.72 -27.00
N SER A 281 -3.94 -18.65 -26.44
CA SER A 281 -4.97 -17.71 -26.90
C SER A 281 -4.57 -16.25 -26.57
N LEU A 282 -5.30 -15.27 -27.14
CA LEU A 282 -5.12 -13.87 -26.80
C LEU A 282 -5.32 -13.62 -25.30
N ALA A 283 -6.31 -14.26 -24.67
CA ALA A 283 -6.56 -14.15 -23.24
C ALA A 283 -5.42 -14.73 -22.38
N ASP A 284 -4.82 -15.83 -22.84
CA ASP A 284 -3.68 -16.47 -22.16
C ASP A 284 -2.44 -15.56 -22.19
N ARG A 285 -2.10 -15.04 -23.37
CA ARG A 285 -0.98 -14.11 -23.52
C ARG A 285 -1.18 -12.83 -22.71
N TRP A 286 -2.41 -12.31 -22.72
CA TRP A 286 -2.77 -11.14 -21.93
C TRP A 286 -2.58 -11.36 -20.43
N ILE A 287 -3.15 -12.43 -19.84
CA ILE A 287 -3.07 -12.63 -18.38
C ILE A 287 -1.63 -12.90 -17.91
N LEU A 288 -0.83 -13.58 -18.73
CA LEU A 288 0.59 -13.82 -18.44
C LEU A 288 1.38 -12.51 -18.50
N ALA A 289 1.18 -11.69 -19.52
CA ALA A 289 1.84 -10.38 -19.62
C ALA A 289 1.44 -9.44 -18.46
N ARG A 290 0.16 -9.45 -18.06
CA ARG A 290 -0.32 -8.67 -16.91
C ARG A 290 0.25 -9.18 -15.58
N LEU A 291 0.41 -10.48 -15.41
CA LEU A 291 1.07 -11.08 -14.26
C LEU A 291 2.53 -10.63 -14.17
N ASP A 292 3.26 -10.68 -15.27
CA ASP A 292 4.66 -10.28 -15.33
C ASP A 292 4.83 -8.79 -14.96
N GLU A 293 4.01 -7.90 -15.54
CA GLU A 293 3.99 -6.48 -15.18
C GLU A 293 3.63 -6.25 -13.71
N THR A 294 2.72 -7.05 -13.16
CA THR A 294 2.33 -7.00 -11.75
C THR A 294 3.49 -7.43 -10.84
N CYS A 295 4.21 -8.50 -11.19
CA CYS A 295 5.40 -8.95 -10.46
C CYS A 295 6.49 -7.89 -10.42
N GLU A 296 6.83 -7.31 -11.56
CA GLU A 296 7.83 -6.23 -11.66
C GLU A 296 7.42 -4.99 -10.86
N THR A 297 6.15 -4.59 -10.99
CA THR A 297 5.64 -3.42 -10.28
C THR A 297 5.61 -3.63 -8.77
N CYS A 298 5.14 -4.79 -8.29
CA CYS A 298 5.16 -5.12 -6.86
C CYS A 298 6.58 -5.18 -6.31
N THR A 299 7.52 -5.77 -7.04
CA THR A 299 8.94 -5.83 -6.65
C THR A 299 9.52 -4.44 -6.49
N ARG A 300 9.39 -3.59 -7.51
CA ARG A 300 9.86 -2.20 -7.49
C ARG A 300 9.24 -1.39 -6.35
N LEU A 301 7.94 -1.54 -6.10
CA LEU A 301 7.24 -0.83 -5.03
C LEU A 301 7.71 -1.28 -3.65
N ILE A 302 7.96 -2.58 -3.44
CA ILE A 302 8.49 -3.11 -2.18
C ILE A 302 9.91 -2.60 -1.94
N GLU A 303 10.77 -2.62 -2.95
CA GLU A 303 12.14 -2.07 -2.88
C GLU A 303 12.15 -0.57 -2.56
N GLN A 304 11.16 0.17 -3.02
CA GLN A 304 10.94 1.58 -2.72
C GLN A 304 10.16 1.83 -1.41
N HIS A 305 9.89 0.79 -0.63
CA HIS A 305 9.10 0.86 0.62
C HIS A 305 7.66 1.40 0.44
N GLN A 306 7.09 1.24 -0.75
CA GLN A 306 5.70 1.61 -1.06
C GLN A 306 4.76 0.41 -0.85
N TYR A 307 4.79 -0.15 0.36
CA TYR A 307 4.10 -1.41 0.68
C TYR A 307 2.59 -1.35 0.42
N GLY A 308 1.96 -0.22 0.76
CA GLY A 308 0.53 -0.04 0.52
C GLY A 308 0.16 -0.11 -0.97
N GLN A 309 0.97 0.50 -1.83
CA GLN A 309 0.76 0.46 -3.28
C GLN A 309 1.03 -0.94 -3.84
N ALA A 310 2.07 -1.63 -3.36
CA ALA A 310 2.35 -3.01 -3.78
C ALA A 310 1.17 -3.95 -3.47
N GLY A 311 0.62 -3.88 -2.25
CA GLY A 311 -0.56 -4.67 -1.88
C GLY A 311 -1.79 -4.32 -2.71
N THR A 312 -2.01 -3.04 -3.04
CA THR A 312 -3.11 -2.59 -3.90
C THR A 312 -2.93 -3.09 -5.34
N THR A 313 -1.72 -3.05 -5.89
CA THR A 313 -1.42 -3.58 -7.23
C THR A 313 -1.72 -5.08 -7.33
N ALA A 314 -1.27 -5.87 -6.35
CA ALA A 314 -1.59 -7.29 -6.30
C ALA A 314 -3.10 -7.57 -6.13
N TYR A 315 -3.79 -6.74 -5.35
CA TYR A 315 -5.25 -6.80 -5.19
C TYR A 315 -5.99 -6.53 -6.51
N GLU A 316 -5.61 -5.46 -7.22
CA GLU A 316 -6.25 -5.06 -8.48
C GLU A 316 -6.07 -6.13 -9.55
N PHE A 317 -4.90 -6.73 -9.63
CA PHE A 317 -4.64 -7.83 -10.56
C PHE A 317 -5.54 -9.05 -10.26
N ILE A 318 -5.54 -9.54 -9.01
CA ILE A 318 -6.32 -10.76 -8.69
C ILE A 318 -7.82 -10.53 -8.76
N TRP A 319 -8.29 -9.35 -8.32
CA TRP A 319 -9.71 -9.04 -8.33
C TRP A 319 -10.20 -8.70 -9.74
N GLY A 320 -9.56 -7.72 -10.38
CA GLY A 320 -10.05 -7.08 -11.59
C GLY A 320 -9.65 -7.79 -12.89
N GLU A 321 -8.54 -8.55 -12.88
CA GLU A 321 -8.04 -9.20 -14.09
C GLU A 321 -8.17 -10.71 -14.02
N TYR A 322 -7.60 -11.35 -13.01
CA TYR A 322 -7.64 -12.80 -12.91
C TYR A 322 -9.05 -13.33 -12.60
N ALA A 323 -9.69 -12.84 -11.53
CA ALA A 323 -10.99 -13.39 -11.11
C ALA A 323 -12.17 -12.92 -11.97
N ASP A 324 -12.20 -11.66 -12.38
CA ASP A 324 -13.33 -11.09 -13.12
C ASP A 324 -13.28 -11.41 -14.62
N TRP A 325 -12.08 -11.62 -15.18
CA TRP A 325 -11.92 -11.88 -16.60
C TRP A 325 -11.36 -13.26 -16.90
N TYR A 326 -10.13 -13.56 -16.50
CA TYR A 326 -9.48 -14.77 -16.95
C TYR A 326 -10.18 -16.05 -16.46
N ILE A 327 -10.63 -16.09 -15.19
CA ILE A 327 -11.42 -17.22 -14.67
C ILE A 327 -12.73 -17.38 -15.45
N GLU A 328 -13.41 -16.33 -15.84
CA GLU A 328 -14.64 -16.42 -16.61
C GLU A 328 -14.39 -16.93 -18.05
N ILE A 329 -13.30 -16.48 -18.67
CA ILE A 329 -12.90 -16.95 -20.00
C ILE A 329 -12.42 -18.41 -19.95
N SER A 330 -11.68 -18.78 -18.91
CA SER A 330 -11.23 -20.16 -18.75
C SER A 330 -12.36 -21.18 -18.73
N LYS A 331 -13.58 -20.78 -18.33
CA LYS A 331 -14.75 -21.67 -18.40
C LYS A 331 -15.12 -22.04 -19.84
N LEU A 332 -14.87 -21.13 -20.77
CA LEU A 332 -15.09 -21.38 -22.21
C LEU A 332 -13.97 -22.27 -22.75
N GLN A 333 -12.73 -21.94 -22.43
CA GLN A 333 -11.56 -22.70 -22.88
C GLN A 333 -11.54 -24.14 -22.32
N LEU A 334 -11.97 -24.34 -21.07
CA LEU A 334 -12.06 -25.67 -20.44
C LEU A 334 -13.22 -26.55 -21.00
N ALA A 335 -14.12 -25.97 -21.79
CA ALA A 335 -15.14 -26.74 -22.51
C ALA A 335 -14.60 -27.37 -23.79
N ASP A 336 -13.48 -26.88 -24.31
CA ASP A 336 -12.77 -27.45 -25.47
C ASP A 336 -11.60 -28.32 -24.99
N SER A 337 -11.65 -29.62 -25.33
CA SER A 337 -10.62 -30.58 -24.94
C SER A 337 -9.23 -30.25 -25.48
N SER A 338 -9.14 -29.48 -26.57
CA SER A 338 -7.87 -29.12 -27.19
C SER A 338 -7.11 -28.05 -26.40
N THR A 339 -7.81 -27.12 -25.72
CA THR A 339 -7.22 -26.02 -24.95
C THR A 339 -7.12 -26.28 -23.44
N THR A 340 -7.78 -27.35 -22.97
CA THR A 340 -7.96 -27.67 -21.55
C THR A 340 -6.66 -27.69 -20.75
N GLU A 341 -5.62 -28.41 -21.20
CA GLU A 341 -4.37 -28.56 -20.44
C GLU A 341 -3.57 -27.28 -20.35
N THR A 342 -3.48 -26.54 -21.46
CA THR A 342 -2.85 -25.21 -21.50
C THR A 342 -3.54 -24.23 -20.55
N THR A 343 -4.89 -24.19 -20.57
CA THR A 343 -5.68 -23.33 -19.68
C THR A 343 -5.48 -23.68 -18.21
N LEU A 344 -5.49 -24.98 -17.85
CA LEU A 344 -5.24 -25.40 -16.46
C LEU A 344 -3.85 -25.01 -15.99
N ARG A 345 -2.83 -25.18 -16.83
CA ARG A 345 -1.44 -24.79 -16.52
C ARG A 345 -1.35 -23.29 -16.21
N ILE A 346 -1.97 -22.45 -17.03
CA ILE A 346 -1.98 -21.00 -16.85
C ILE A 346 -2.76 -20.62 -15.58
N LEU A 347 -3.92 -21.23 -15.35
CA LEU A 347 -4.68 -20.99 -14.11
C LEU A 347 -3.86 -21.30 -12.87
N VAL A 348 -3.07 -22.37 -12.87
CA VAL A 348 -2.19 -22.76 -11.77
C VAL A 348 -1.00 -21.81 -11.63
N ASP A 349 -0.30 -21.49 -12.72
CA ASP A 349 0.87 -20.61 -12.69
C ASP A 349 0.50 -19.20 -12.19
N VAL A 350 -0.59 -18.63 -12.72
CA VAL A 350 -1.09 -17.33 -12.30
C VAL A 350 -1.52 -17.35 -10.83
N LEU A 351 -2.21 -18.39 -10.38
CA LEU A 351 -2.62 -18.52 -8.98
C LEU A 351 -1.41 -18.65 -8.05
N ASP A 352 -0.46 -19.52 -8.35
CA ASP A 352 0.77 -19.73 -7.54
C ASP A 352 1.54 -18.42 -7.36
N LYS A 353 1.87 -17.74 -8.47
CA LYS A 353 2.61 -16.48 -8.44
C LYS A 353 1.85 -15.38 -7.69
N THR A 354 0.54 -15.29 -7.90
CA THR A 354 -0.30 -14.30 -7.21
C THR A 354 -0.36 -14.55 -5.70
N LEU A 355 -0.45 -15.81 -5.27
CA LEU A 355 -0.40 -16.16 -3.85
C LEU A 355 0.95 -15.76 -3.23
N ARG A 356 2.06 -15.92 -3.94
CA ARG A 356 3.39 -15.46 -3.51
C ARG A 356 3.44 -13.93 -3.37
N LEU A 357 2.89 -13.17 -4.32
CA LEU A 357 2.81 -11.71 -4.24
C LEU A 357 1.98 -11.22 -3.06
N LEU A 358 0.88 -11.91 -2.74
CA LEU A 358 -0.04 -11.54 -1.67
C LEU A 358 0.43 -12.02 -0.28
N HIS A 359 1.31 -13.02 -0.21
CA HIS A 359 1.70 -13.64 1.05
C HIS A 359 2.24 -12.66 2.11
N PRO A 360 3.07 -11.67 1.81
CA PRO A 360 3.50 -10.68 2.79
C PRO A 360 2.35 -9.89 3.44
N PHE A 361 1.24 -9.74 2.73
CA PHE A 361 0.08 -8.96 3.16
C PHE A 361 -0.98 -9.81 3.87
N VAL A 362 -1.29 -10.99 3.35
CA VAL A 362 -2.36 -11.88 3.81
C VAL A 362 -1.85 -13.32 3.97
N PRO A 363 -0.90 -13.55 4.91
CA PRO A 363 -0.13 -14.79 4.97
C PRO A 363 -0.97 -16.02 5.30
N PHE A 364 -2.02 -15.90 6.11
CA PHE A 364 -2.76 -17.09 6.58
C PHE A 364 -3.59 -17.73 5.47
N ILE A 365 -4.37 -16.93 4.75
CA ILE A 365 -5.21 -17.44 3.67
C ILE A 365 -4.37 -17.92 2.47
N THR A 366 -3.29 -17.19 2.16
CA THR A 366 -2.44 -17.56 1.03
C THR A 366 -1.69 -18.85 1.29
N GLU A 367 -1.17 -19.09 2.50
CA GLU A 367 -0.53 -20.35 2.88
C GLU A 367 -1.52 -21.52 2.77
N GLU A 368 -2.71 -21.37 3.37
CA GLU A 368 -3.73 -22.43 3.34
C GLU A 368 -4.11 -22.83 1.90
N ILE A 369 -4.40 -21.84 1.06
CA ILE A 369 -4.73 -22.07 -0.34
C ILE A 369 -3.56 -22.73 -1.09
N TRP A 370 -2.35 -22.25 -0.84
CA TRP A 370 -1.16 -22.72 -1.54
C TRP A 370 -0.82 -24.18 -1.20
N GLN A 371 -0.99 -24.59 0.06
CA GLN A 371 -0.83 -25.99 0.45
C GLN A 371 -1.87 -26.88 -0.22
N GLN A 372 -3.12 -26.43 -0.36
CA GLN A 372 -4.15 -27.15 -1.09
C GLN A 372 -3.83 -27.24 -2.58
N LEU A 373 -3.36 -26.15 -3.19
CA LEU A 373 -2.92 -26.12 -4.59
C LEU A 373 -1.76 -27.10 -4.82
N LYS A 374 -0.72 -27.01 -3.98
CA LYS A 374 0.45 -27.91 -4.00
C LYS A 374 0.05 -29.37 -3.92
N SER A 375 -0.82 -29.72 -2.95
CA SER A 375 -1.27 -31.11 -2.77
C SER A 375 -2.09 -31.63 -3.95
N THR A 376 -2.83 -30.74 -4.62
CA THR A 376 -3.66 -31.07 -5.80
C THR A 376 -2.82 -31.20 -7.07
N CYS A 377 -1.83 -30.33 -7.24
CA CYS A 377 -0.97 -30.31 -8.44
C CYS A 377 0.06 -31.43 -8.47
N GLN A 378 0.54 -31.88 -7.32
CA GLN A 378 1.58 -32.91 -7.09
C GLN A 378 2.52 -33.18 -8.28
N GLU A 379 2.09 -34.06 -9.21
CA GLU A 379 2.88 -34.49 -10.36
C GLU A 379 2.52 -33.77 -11.67
N ARG A 380 1.33 -33.12 -11.75
CA ARG A 380 0.80 -32.57 -13.02
C ARG A 380 1.34 -31.19 -13.35
N PHE A 381 1.45 -30.29 -12.33
CA PHE A 381 1.84 -28.89 -12.50
C PHE A 381 2.92 -28.52 -11.48
N VAL A 382 4.04 -29.21 -11.52
CA VAL A 382 5.17 -28.94 -10.61
C VAL A 382 5.97 -27.75 -11.15
N PRO A 383 6.23 -26.72 -10.32
CA PRO A 383 7.17 -25.66 -10.68
C PRO A 383 8.56 -26.21 -11.02
N GLU A 384 9.34 -25.50 -11.83
CA GLU A 384 10.68 -25.93 -12.26
C GLU A 384 11.59 -26.36 -11.11
N ASN A 385 11.54 -25.63 -9.98
CA ASN A 385 12.33 -25.92 -8.77
C ASN A 385 11.58 -26.74 -7.72
N GLY A 386 10.47 -27.40 -8.10
CA GLY A 386 9.59 -28.12 -7.18
C GLY A 386 8.74 -27.20 -6.31
N TRP A 387 7.94 -27.82 -5.44
CA TRP A 387 7.14 -27.13 -4.45
C TRP A 387 7.92 -26.98 -3.14
N PRO A 388 8.23 -25.76 -2.66
CA PRO A 388 8.78 -25.56 -1.32
C PRO A 388 7.92 -26.16 -0.21
N GLU A 389 8.45 -26.26 1.00
CA GLU A 389 7.69 -26.76 2.16
C GLU A 389 6.53 -25.83 2.51
N ALA A 390 6.79 -24.52 2.54
CA ALA A 390 5.84 -23.48 2.88
C ALA A 390 5.95 -22.30 1.91
N LEU A 391 4.88 -21.53 1.76
CA LEU A 391 4.85 -20.36 0.87
C LEU A 391 5.83 -19.27 1.30
N ILE A 392 6.04 -19.09 2.60
CA ILE A 392 6.96 -18.08 3.15
C ILE A 392 8.41 -18.27 2.69
N ILE A 393 8.83 -19.49 2.37
CA ILE A 393 10.17 -19.81 1.83
C ILE A 393 10.19 -20.02 0.32
N ALA A 394 9.04 -19.84 -0.33
CA ALA A 394 8.97 -19.91 -1.79
C ALA A 394 9.70 -18.72 -2.43
N PRO A 395 10.41 -18.91 -3.55
CA PRO A 395 11.06 -17.81 -4.26
C PRO A 395 10.04 -16.72 -4.62
N TRP A 396 10.45 -15.44 -4.47
CA TRP A 396 9.65 -14.32 -4.93
C TRP A 396 9.43 -14.42 -6.45
N PRO A 397 8.20 -14.21 -6.96
CA PRO A 397 7.93 -14.36 -8.39
C PRO A 397 8.60 -13.23 -9.17
N SER A 398 9.31 -13.62 -10.23
CA SER A 398 9.89 -12.67 -11.19
C SER A 398 9.02 -12.61 -12.44
N GLY A 399 8.75 -11.40 -12.95
CA GLY A 399 8.21 -11.21 -14.29
C GLY A 399 9.27 -11.57 -15.35
N GLN A 400 8.84 -12.16 -16.43
CA GLN A 400 9.66 -12.27 -17.63
C GLN A 400 9.13 -11.21 -18.58
N ALA A 401 9.94 -10.21 -18.92
CA ALA A 401 9.52 -9.12 -19.81
C ALA A 401 8.80 -9.71 -21.04
N SER A 402 7.49 -9.53 -21.07
CA SER A 402 6.66 -10.01 -22.17
C SER A 402 6.72 -8.98 -23.30
N ASP A 403 7.25 -9.38 -24.46
CA ASP A 403 7.24 -8.55 -25.68
C ASP A 403 5.87 -8.52 -26.38
N ALA A 404 4.77 -8.54 -25.62
CA ALA A 404 3.41 -8.61 -26.16
C ALA A 404 2.54 -7.35 -25.86
N PRO A 405 3.02 -6.11 -26.06
CA PRO A 405 2.22 -4.90 -25.78
C PRO A 405 0.95 -4.84 -26.63
N ASN A 406 0.96 -5.37 -27.85
CA ASN A 406 -0.19 -5.41 -28.73
C ASN A 406 -1.27 -6.37 -28.21
N ASP A 407 -0.91 -7.51 -27.64
CA ASP A 407 -1.88 -8.47 -27.07
C ASP A 407 -2.60 -7.86 -25.86
N VAL A 408 -1.85 -7.13 -25.01
CA VAL A 408 -2.43 -6.41 -23.85
C VAL A 408 -3.39 -5.32 -24.34
N ALA A 409 -3.00 -4.52 -25.33
CA ALA A 409 -3.84 -3.48 -25.88
C ALA A 409 -5.12 -4.05 -26.52
N ASN A 410 -4.98 -5.09 -27.34
CA ASN A 410 -6.09 -5.76 -28.01
C ASN A 410 -7.09 -6.37 -27.02
N PHE A 411 -6.58 -7.06 -25.98
CA PHE A 411 -7.46 -7.68 -25.00
C PHE A 411 -8.13 -6.63 -24.11
N ASN A 412 -7.44 -5.55 -23.75
CA ASN A 412 -8.03 -4.43 -23.02
C ASN A 412 -9.15 -3.78 -23.83
N HIS A 413 -8.98 -3.59 -25.13
CA HIS A 413 -10.03 -3.10 -26.01
C HIS A 413 -11.26 -4.02 -26.04
N LEU A 414 -11.05 -5.34 -26.13
CA LEU A 414 -12.12 -6.35 -26.04
C LEU A 414 -12.87 -6.25 -24.69
N THR A 415 -12.16 -6.13 -23.58
CA THR A 415 -12.79 -6.03 -22.26
C THR A 415 -13.56 -4.73 -22.09
N GLU A 416 -13.09 -3.63 -22.68
CA GLU A 416 -13.78 -2.36 -22.67
C GLU A 416 -15.10 -2.42 -23.46
N ILE A 417 -15.12 -3.05 -24.64
CA ILE A 417 -16.33 -3.33 -25.39
C ILE A 417 -17.34 -4.10 -24.51
N ILE A 418 -16.88 -5.19 -23.87
CA ILE A 418 -17.75 -6.00 -23.01
C ILE A 418 -18.30 -5.20 -21.83
N ARG A 419 -17.45 -4.37 -21.18
CA ARG A 419 -17.88 -3.50 -20.07
C ARG A 419 -18.92 -2.50 -20.52
N THR A 420 -18.69 -1.85 -21.67
CA THR A 420 -19.60 -0.85 -22.24
C THR A 420 -20.96 -1.47 -22.54
N ILE A 421 -21.00 -2.66 -23.14
CA ILE A 421 -22.26 -3.39 -23.38
C ILE A 421 -22.95 -3.75 -22.05
N ARG A 422 -22.21 -4.24 -21.04
CA ARG A 422 -22.79 -4.57 -19.72
C ARG A 422 -23.35 -3.35 -19.01
N ASN A 423 -22.69 -2.20 -19.10
CA ASN A 423 -23.17 -0.94 -18.54
C ASN A 423 -24.47 -0.50 -19.20
N ALA A 424 -24.51 -0.48 -20.54
CA ALA A 424 -25.71 -0.16 -21.30
C ALA A 424 -26.88 -1.11 -20.95
N ARG A 425 -26.63 -2.41 -20.80
CA ARG A 425 -27.64 -3.36 -20.33
C ARG A 425 -28.22 -2.98 -18.95
N SER A 426 -27.35 -2.53 -18.03
CA SER A 426 -27.79 -2.11 -16.69
C SER A 426 -28.59 -0.81 -16.75
N GLU A 427 -28.17 0.16 -17.55
CA GLU A 427 -28.84 1.46 -17.75
C GLU A 427 -30.23 1.28 -18.36
N HIS A 428 -30.37 0.36 -19.30
CA HIS A 428 -31.63 0.04 -19.97
C HIS A 428 -32.43 -1.06 -19.25
N ASN A 429 -32.06 -1.43 -18.00
CA ASN A 429 -32.74 -2.43 -17.18
C ASN A 429 -32.90 -3.82 -17.85
N ILE A 430 -31.99 -4.19 -18.76
CA ILE A 430 -32.00 -5.49 -19.43
C ILE A 430 -31.55 -6.57 -18.46
N ALA A 431 -32.41 -7.55 -18.22
CA ALA A 431 -32.13 -8.62 -17.29
C ALA A 431 -30.86 -9.42 -17.67
N ASN A 432 -30.07 -9.83 -16.68
CA ASN A 432 -28.83 -10.59 -16.92
C ASN A 432 -29.04 -11.93 -17.64
N THR A 433 -30.23 -12.48 -17.60
CA THR A 433 -30.62 -13.73 -18.27
C THR A 433 -31.06 -13.51 -19.73
N GLN A 434 -31.44 -12.30 -20.09
CA GLN A 434 -31.88 -11.95 -21.43
C GLN A 434 -30.67 -11.78 -22.35
N LYS A 435 -30.66 -12.41 -23.51
CA LYS A 435 -29.69 -12.18 -24.58
C LYS A 435 -30.21 -11.14 -25.55
N ILE A 436 -29.32 -10.32 -26.11
CA ILE A 436 -29.63 -9.23 -27.05
C ILE A 436 -28.82 -9.39 -28.34
N GLY A 437 -29.27 -8.76 -29.44
CA GLY A 437 -28.47 -8.65 -30.63
C GLY A 437 -27.42 -7.53 -30.50
N ALA A 438 -26.34 -7.63 -31.26
CA ALA A 438 -25.33 -6.59 -31.34
C ALA A 438 -24.69 -6.51 -32.72
N THR A 439 -24.49 -5.29 -33.22
CA THR A 439 -23.66 -5.03 -34.41
C THR A 439 -22.43 -4.24 -33.97
N ILE A 440 -21.25 -4.75 -34.26
CA ILE A 440 -19.97 -4.12 -33.91
C ILE A 440 -19.27 -3.69 -35.21
N ILE A 441 -18.94 -2.43 -35.32
CA ILE A 441 -18.32 -1.86 -36.51
C ILE A 441 -16.94 -1.31 -36.13
N THR A 442 -15.92 -1.84 -36.76
CA THR A 442 -14.52 -1.45 -36.53
C THR A 442 -13.65 -1.84 -37.72
N SER A 443 -12.83 -0.93 -38.22
CA SER A 443 -11.84 -1.21 -39.25
C SER A 443 -10.56 -1.78 -38.66
N ASP A 444 -10.09 -1.20 -37.55
CA ASP A 444 -8.77 -1.41 -37.03
C ASP A 444 -8.65 -2.71 -36.18
N HIS A 445 -9.77 -3.15 -35.61
CA HIS A 445 -9.83 -4.32 -34.73
C HIS A 445 -10.71 -5.46 -35.27
N TYR A 446 -11.06 -5.42 -36.57
CA TYR A 446 -12.00 -6.37 -37.16
C TYR A 446 -11.59 -7.83 -36.99
N ASP A 447 -10.35 -8.18 -37.36
CA ASP A 447 -9.85 -9.55 -37.28
C ASP A 447 -9.82 -10.03 -35.82
N MET A 448 -9.25 -9.23 -34.92
CA MET A 448 -9.16 -9.54 -33.49
C MET A 448 -10.53 -9.77 -32.85
N ILE A 449 -11.50 -8.86 -33.09
CA ILE A 449 -12.85 -8.99 -32.53
C ILE A 449 -13.58 -10.19 -33.12
N SER A 450 -13.41 -10.46 -34.42
CA SER A 450 -14.00 -11.61 -35.09
C SER A 450 -13.49 -12.93 -34.52
N GLU A 451 -12.18 -13.06 -34.28
CA GLU A 451 -11.59 -14.22 -33.62
C GLU A 451 -12.08 -14.41 -32.18
N GLN A 452 -12.31 -13.32 -31.45
CA GLN A 452 -12.77 -13.34 -30.06
C GLN A 452 -14.30 -13.25 -29.90
N GLN A 453 -15.07 -13.42 -30.98
CA GLN A 453 -16.54 -13.35 -30.97
C GLN A 453 -17.18 -14.24 -29.89
N HIS A 454 -16.64 -15.43 -29.67
CA HIS A 454 -17.14 -16.38 -28.67
C HIS A 454 -17.06 -15.83 -27.22
N ILE A 455 -16.04 -15.02 -26.91
CA ILE A 455 -15.88 -14.33 -25.62
C ILE A 455 -16.94 -13.23 -25.49
N LEU A 456 -17.12 -12.41 -26.53
CA LEU A 456 -18.14 -11.37 -26.57
C LEU A 456 -19.53 -11.93 -26.33
N VAL A 457 -19.92 -12.96 -27.10
CA VAL A 457 -21.21 -13.66 -26.98
C VAL A 457 -21.45 -14.14 -25.55
N SER A 458 -20.47 -14.78 -24.97
CA SER A 458 -20.62 -15.36 -23.63
C SER A 458 -20.65 -14.28 -22.53
N LEU A 459 -19.70 -13.36 -22.54
CA LEU A 459 -19.49 -12.43 -21.42
C LEU A 459 -20.37 -11.18 -21.51
N ALA A 460 -20.74 -10.71 -22.70
CA ALA A 460 -21.68 -9.62 -22.88
C ALA A 460 -23.14 -10.08 -22.96
N LYS A 461 -23.40 -11.41 -22.93
CA LYS A 461 -24.74 -12.00 -23.08
C LYS A 461 -25.42 -11.61 -24.38
N ILE A 462 -24.66 -11.73 -25.48
CA ILE A 462 -25.14 -11.51 -26.82
C ILE A 462 -25.73 -12.84 -27.37
N GLU A 463 -26.73 -12.75 -28.24
CA GLU A 463 -27.29 -13.89 -28.93
C GLU A 463 -26.38 -14.30 -30.09
N SER A 464 -25.92 -15.58 -30.11
CA SER A 464 -24.92 -16.05 -31.07
C SER A 464 -25.34 -15.89 -32.54
N GLU A 465 -26.64 -15.91 -32.83
CA GLU A 465 -27.21 -15.78 -34.18
C GLU A 465 -27.48 -14.32 -34.56
N ARG A 466 -27.35 -13.38 -33.59
CA ARG A 466 -27.67 -11.97 -33.75
C ARG A 466 -26.47 -11.05 -33.45
N ILE A 467 -25.25 -11.57 -33.56
CA ILE A 467 -24.03 -10.77 -33.54
C ILE A 467 -23.52 -10.58 -34.98
N GLU A 468 -23.29 -9.33 -35.37
CA GLU A 468 -22.65 -8.97 -36.62
C GLU A 468 -21.39 -8.16 -36.32
N ILE A 469 -20.26 -8.53 -36.95
CA ILE A 469 -19.01 -7.76 -36.89
C ILE A 469 -18.70 -7.28 -38.30
N LYS A 470 -18.49 -5.97 -38.47
CA LYS A 470 -18.32 -5.32 -39.79
C LYS A 470 -17.11 -4.38 -39.77
N SER A 471 -16.45 -4.27 -40.92
CA SER A 471 -15.35 -3.31 -41.09
C SER A 471 -15.82 -1.92 -41.58
N VAL A 472 -17.04 -1.83 -42.11
CA VAL A 472 -17.62 -0.59 -42.63
C VAL A 472 -19.07 -0.48 -42.18
N ASP A 473 -19.51 0.73 -41.87
CA ASP A 473 -20.91 1.01 -41.55
C ASP A 473 -21.73 1.12 -42.84
N ASP A 474 -22.56 0.12 -43.12
CA ASP A 474 -23.46 0.02 -44.30
C ASP A 474 -24.95 0.04 -43.90
N ARG A 475 -25.27 0.44 -42.64
CA ARG A 475 -26.64 0.35 -42.11
C ARG A 475 -27.52 1.51 -42.53
N SER A 476 -28.77 1.22 -42.74
CA SER A 476 -29.85 2.19 -42.72
C SER A 476 -30.23 2.53 -41.27
N MET A 477 -30.71 3.75 -41.01
CA MET A 477 -31.15 4.22 -39.66
C MET A 477 -31.81 3.11 -38.83
N SER A 478 -31.31 2.89 -37.61
CA SER A 478 -31.87 1.91 -36.67
C SER A 478 -32.18 2.58 -35.33
N THR A 479 -33.18 2.04 -34.64
CA THR A 479 -33.57 2.46 -33.27
C THR A 479 -32.72 1.83 -32.15
N ASP A 480 -31.54 1.32 -32.49
CA ASP A 480 -30.67 0.60 -31.55
C ASP A 480 -29.93 1.54 -30.60
N VAL A 481 -29.61 1.06 -29.41
CA VAL A 481 -28.70 1.75 -28.49
C VAL A 481 -27.32 1.83 -29.12
N SER A 482 -26.80 3.03 -29.27
CA SER A 482 -25.51 3.30 -29.88
C SER A 482 -24.46 3.56 -28.81
N LEU A 483 -23.34 2.84 -28.87
CA LEU A 483 -22.22 2.95 -27.96
C LEU A 483 -20.92 3.09 -28.74
N VAL A 484 -19.93 3.73 -28.15
CA VAL A 484 -18.62 3.95 -28.79
C VAL A 484 -17.50 3.58 -27.81
N VAL A 485 -16.55 2.81 -28.32
CA VAL A 485 -15.31 2.47 -27.60
C VAL A 485 -14.14 2.78 -28.53
N SER A 486 -13.45 3.88 -28.26
CA SER A 486 -12.39 4.39 -29.15
C SER A 486 -12.90 4.55 -30.62
N THR A 487 -12.37 3.77 -31.56
CA THR A 487 -12.78 3.77 -32.96
C THR A 487 -13.89 2.74 -33.29
N THR A 488 -14.30 1.94 -32.29
CA THR A 488 -15.31 0.88 -32.47
C THR A 488 -16.70 1.39 -32.11
N GLN A 489 -17.63 1.23 -33.02
CA GLN A 489 -19.05 1.54 -32.83
C GLN A 489 -19.82 0.25 -32.50
N ILE A 490 -20.72 0.31 -31.51
CA ILE A 490 -21.48 -0.85 -31.05
C ILE A 490 -22.96 -0.45 -31.07
N TYR A 491 -23.79 -1.26 -31.65
CA TYR A 491 -25.22 -1.06 -31.72
C TYR A 491 -25.92 -2.27 -31.11
N LEU A 492 -26.76 -2.01 -30.12
CA LEU A 492 -27.46 -3.07 -29.40
C LEU A 492 -28.93 -3.10 -29.83
N ASP A 493 -29.34 -4.22 -30.37
CA ASP A 493 -30.74 -4.50 -30.67
C ASP A 493 -31.43 -5.03 -29.43
N THR A 494 -32.19 -4.19 -28.75
CA THR A 494 -32.85 -4.50 -27.50
C THR A 494 -34.25 -5.08 -27.67
N ASN A 495 -34.79 -5.14 -28.90
CA ASN A 495 -36.18 -5.53 -29.20
C ASN A 495 -37.25 -4.67 -28.49
N GLU A 496 -36.90 -3.56 -27.88
CA GLU A 496 -37.80 -2.63 -27.22
C GLU A 496 -37.80 -1.30 -27.97
N ASN A 497 -38.96 -0.63 -28.03
CA ASN A 497 -39.04 0.76 -28.51
C ASN A 497 -38.26 1.63 -27.52
N ILE A 498 -37.05 2.01 -27.89
CA ILE A 498 -36.23 2.93 -27.09
C ILE A 498 -36.91 4.30 -27.18
N ASP A 499 -37.06 4.94 -26.04
CA ASP A 499 -37.44 6.34 -25.96
C ASP A 499 -36.33 7.19 -26.61
N ALA A 500 -36.57 7.65 -27.83
CA ALA A 500 -35.59 8.42 -28.58
C ALA A 500 -35.17 9.71 -27.85
N GLU A 501 -36.04 10.29 -27.01
CA GLU A 501 -35.71 11.45 -26.19
C GLU A 501 -34.72 11.07 -25.09
N ALA A 502 -34.94 9.92 -24.44
CA ALA A 502 -34.01 9.42 -23.39
C ALA A 502 -32.63 9.06 -23.95
N GLU A 503 -32.58 8.43 -25.15
CA GLU A 503 -31.30 8.11 -25.82
C GLU A 503 -30.58 9.36 -26.30
N THR A 504 -31.28 10.34 -26.80
CA THR A 504 -30.73 11.65 -27.18
C THR A 504 -30.08 12.33 -25.96
N ALA A 505 -30.81 12.41 -24.84
CA ALA A 505 -30.29 13.00 -23.61
C ALA A 505 -29.08 12.24 -23.06
N ARG A 506 -29.04 10.91 -23.19
CA ARG A 506 -27.88 10.09 -22.79
C ARG A 506 -26.64 10.43 -23.61
N ILE A 507 -26.79 10.49 -24.95
CA ILE A 507 -25.68 10.80 -25.85
C ILE A 507 -25.16 12.23 -25.61
N GLU A 508 -26.05 13.22 -25.38
CA GLU A 508 -25.66 14.58 -25.04
C GLU A 508 -24.82 14.63 -23.76
N ASN A 509 -25.25 13.95 -22.69
CA ASN A 509 -24.50 13.88 -21.45
C ASN A 509 -23.11 13.21 -21.62
N GLU A 510 -23.01 12.19 -22.47
CA GLU A 510 -21.76 11.50 -22.76
C GLU A 510 -20.79 12.39 -23.58
N ILE A 511 -21.31 13.15 -24.53
CA ILE A 511 -20.54 14.17 -25.27
C ILE A 511 -19.99 15.23 -24.30
N ASP A 512 -20.84 15.79 -23.44
CA ASP A 512 -20.44 16.77 -22.42
C ASP A 512 -19.33 16.23 -21.49
N ALA A 513 -19.44 14.98 -21.07
CA ALA A 513 -18.42 14.33 -20.25
C ALA A 513 -17.08 14.19 -21.00
N LEU A 514 -17.10 13.79 -22.27
CA LEU A 514 -15.91 13.70 -23.11
C LEU A 514 -15.29 15.08 -23.38
N GLU A 515 -16.08 16.12 -23.64
CA GLU A 515 -15.61 17.48 -23.84
C GLU A 515 -14.88 18.01 -22.58
N ASN A 516 -15.42 17.75 -21.40
CA ASN A 516 -14.76 18.09 -20.13
C ASN A 516 -13.41 17.39 -19.98
N GLN A 517 -13.30 16.10 -20.38
CA GLN A 517 -12.03 15.37 -20.35
C GLN A 517 -11.04 15.89 -21.40
N ILE A 518 -11.50 16.20 -22.60
CA ILE A 518 -10.70 16.80 -23.67
C ILE A 518 -10.12 18.13 -23.19
N GLU A 519 -10.95 19.04 -22.67
CA GLU A 519 -10.52 20.35 -22.17
C GLU A 519 -9.48 20.22 -21.04
N ARG A 520 -9.67 19.24 -20.14
CA ARG A 520 -8.73 18.96 -19.06
C ARG A 520 -7.38 18.49 -19.58
N LEU A 521 -7.37 17.57 -20.56
CA LEU A 521 -6.13 17.05 -21.16
C LEU A 521 -5.42 18.10 -22.00
N GLU A 522 -6.16 18.93 -22.75
CA GLU A 522 -5.60 20.07 -23.49
C GLU A 522 -4.91 21.04 -22.53
N LYS A 523 -5.56 21.46 -21.46
CA LYS A 523 -4.97 22.33 -20.42
C LYS A 523 -3.74 21.70 -19.77
N LEU A 524 -3.76 20.39 -19.55
CA LEU A 524 -2.63 19.66 -18.97
C LEU A 524 -1.44 19.65 -19.94
N LEU A 525 -1.68 19.34 -21.20
CA LEU A 525 -0.65 19.26 -22.24
C LEU A 525 -0.10 20.64 -22.65
N ASP A 526 -0.88 21.71 -22.49
CA ASP A 526 -0.44 23.10 -22.70
C ASP A 526 0.27 23.70 -21.47
N SER A 527 0.29 22.99 -20.35
CA SER A 527 0.97 23.42 -19.13
C SER A 527 2.46 22.99 -19.12
N PRO A 528 3.27 23.52 -18.16
CA PRO A 528 4.64 23.06 -17.96
C PRO A 528 4.81 21.57 -17.68
N PHE A 529 3.72 20.82 -17.51
CA PHE A 529 3.72 19.37 -17.40
C PHE A 529 4.30 18.70 -18.64
N ALA A 530 3.93 19.16 -19.85
CA ALA A 530 4.42 18.60 -21.12
C ALA A 530 5.95 18.68 -21.28
N ASP A 531 6.58 19.68 -20.65
CA ASP A 531 8.03 19.88 -20.69
C ASP A 531 8.78 19.15 -19.56
N LYS A 532 8.10 18.87 -18.42
CA LYS A 532 8.73 18.35 -17.21
C LYS A 532 8.46 16.87 -16.94
N ALA A 533 7.38 16.33 -17.47
CA ALA A 533 7.01 14.93 -17.28
C ALA A 533 7.83 14.00 -18.20
N PRO A 534 8.01 12.71 -17.85
CA PRO A 534 8.62 11.72 -18.72
C PRO A 534 7.91 11.65 -20.07
N LYS A 535 8.68 11.46 -21.16
CA LYS A 535 8.16 11.50 -22.53
C LYS A 535 7.05 10.46 -22.79
N ASP A 536 7.20 9.28 -22.21
CA ASP A 536 6.22 8.19 -22.29
C ASP A 536 4.89 8.55 -21.63
N VAL A 537 4.92 9.29 -20.54
CA VAL A 537 3.71 9.78 -19.85
C VAL A 537 3.01 10.84 -20.70
N VAL A 538 3.75 11.78 -21.27
CA VAL A 538 3.21 12.82 -22.15
C VAL A 538 2.59 12.21 -23.41
N GLU A 539 3.25 11.21 -24.01
CA GLU A 539 2.74 10.53 -25.20
C GLU A 539 1.46 9.75 -24.92
N LYS A 540 1.38 9.10 -23.77
CA LYS A 540 0.17 8.41 -23.31
C LYS A 540 -1.02 9.36 -23.14
N GLU A 541 -0.79 10.55 -22.59
CA GLU A 541 -1.87 11.55 -22.45
C GLU A 541 -2.28 12.17 -23.80
N ARG A 542 -1.35 12.30 -24.75
CA ARG A 542 -1.67 12.71 -26.14
C ARG A 542 -2.51 11.66 -26.87
N GLN A 543 -2.18 10.39 -26.68
CA GLN A 543 -2.95 9.29 -27.25
C GLN A 543 -4.38 9.29 -26.69
N ARG A 544 -4.55 9.43 -25.38
CA ARG A 544 -5.86 9.56 -24.74
C ARG A 544 -6.68 10.73 -25.29
N LEU A 545 -6.04 11.88 -25.48
CA LEU A 545 -6.69 13.04 -26.07
C LEU A 545 -7.23 12.74 -27.47
N THR A 546 -6.45 12.01 -28.28
CA THR A 546 -6.85 11.59 -29.63
C THR A 546 -8.04 10.63 -29.58
N GLU A 547 -8.03 9.67 -28.67
CA GLU A 547 -9.11 8.70 -28.45
C GLU A 547 -10.41 9.39 -28.02
N TYR A 548 -10.35 10.31 -27.05
CA TYR A 548 -11.54 11.05 -26.59
C TYR A 548 -12.15 11.93 -27.67
N ARG A 549 -11.32 12.58 -28.49
CA ARG A 549 -11.81 13.35 -29.66
C ARG A 549 -12.52 12.48 -30.69
N ALA A 550 -11.94 11.30 -31.00
CA ALA A 550 -12.55 10.35 -31.93
C ALA A 550 -13.90 9.83 -31.41
N SER A 551 -13.98 9.50 -30.12
CA SER A 551 -15.25 9.08 -29.50
C SER A 551 -16.29 10.18 -29.50
N ARG A 552 -15.93 11.42 -29.12
CA ARG A 552 -16.83 12.59 -29.17
C ARG A 552 -17.39 12.82 -30.59
N ASP A 553 -16.52 12.78 -31.62
CA ASP A 553 -16.93 13.03 -33.02
C ASP A 553 -17.88 11.95 -33.53
N THR A 554 -17.70 10.71 -33.09
CA THR A 554 -18.58 9.59 -33.43
C THR A 554 -19.97 9.75 -32.80
N LEU A 555 -20.02 10.09 -31.50
CA LEU A 555 -21.27 10.34 -30.80
C LEU A 555 -22.00 11.57 -31.34
N ALA A 556 -21.27 12.63 -31.71
CA ALA A 556 -21.86 13.82 -32.32
C ALA A 556 -22.53 13.52 -33.67
N LYS A 557 -21.94 12.65 -34.50
CA LYS A 557 -22.60 12.17 -35.75
C LYS A 557 -23.90 11.44 -35.44
N ARG A 558 -23.85 10.54 -34.43
CA ARG A 558 -25.04 9.79 -34.04
C ARG A 558 -26.15 10.67 -33.51
N LEU A 559 -25.82 11.69 -32.72
CA LEU A 559 -26.79 12.68 -32.23
C LEU A 559 -27.51 13.40 -33.40
N GLN A 560 -26.75 13.77 -34.44
CA GLN A 560 -27.32 14.35 -35.64
C GLN A 560 -28.27 13.40 -36.37
N GLU A 561 -27.97 12.11 -36.42
CA GLU A 561 -28.84 11.09 -37.04
C GLU A 561 -30.13 10.87 -36.25
N LEU A 562 -30.11 10.94 -34.92
CA LEU A 562 -31.31 10.81 -34.07
C LEU A 562 -32.21 12.04 -34.09
N GLN A 563 -31.67 13.21 -34.44
CA GLN A 563 -32.42 14.48 -34.54
C GLN A 563 -33.01 14.73 -35.92
N GLN A 564 -32.70 13.91 -36.94
CA GLN A 564 -33.28 13.94 -38.29
C GLN A 564 -34.46 12.99 -38.41
#